data_cb1485607cf611c3b5424e6c9f1bfc19
#
_entry.id   cb1485607cf611c3b5424e6c9f1bfc19
#
_cell.length_a   1.000
_cell.length_b   1.000
_cell.length_c   1.000
_cell.angle_alpha   90.00
_cell.angle_beta   90.00
_cell.angle_gamma   90.00
#
_symmetry.space_group_name_H-M   'P 1'
#
loop_
_entity.id
_entity.type
_entity.pdbx_description
1 polymer ?
#
loop_
_entity_poly.entity_id
_entity_poly.type
_entity_poly.pdbx_seq_one_letter_code
_entity_poly.pdbx_strand_id
1 'polypeptide(L)'
;MGKLFNRKKRLFQEDLEDEEIDDDIEEDDEDIENDDEEDDEDEEDDEEDDIDQEDDDDEDEEDDEDEEDDEDEEDEDDIDDEETRARKRRAYRRKRRIRNQIIAYMVVILFLAGLTAGGIAAGRKVSGFIREKKQADAQEEVQAEPEPEIKPEDMIVEAPPEVEVPTKEEQLEEIVTNSISTMPIEDKVAGLFIVTPEALTGVGTVTKAGEGTQNALEQYAVGGLIYFDQNILDKDQLTEMLSNTVPMSKYPIFLAVDEEGGSVSRIANSNIEVIQVDDMAAVGAGGDASTAYETGVTIGSYLSALGFNLNFAPVADVAASEDGGVLGNRTFGMDANLCADMASNVVNGMQSTGVSACLKHFPGLGSAQEDTHDGRVEISKTAEEMRASDFIPFQKGIEAGADFVMVSHVTVPALDTEGLPSSLSGAVITNILRGELGFNGVVITDALNMSSITEYYTPEDAAVLAIEAGADMLLMPEDFEAAYNGLLAAVQEGRISEERIDESLKRIYRIKRRDDVQ
;
A
#
# COMPACT_ATOMS: atom_id res chain seq x y z
N MET A 1 32.46 14.83 5.61
CA MET A 1 31.40 15.29 6.51
C MET A 1 31.63 16.70 7.10
N GLY A 2 32.74 17.10 7.65
CA GLY A 2 32.89 18.43 8.28
C GLY A 2 33.09 19.65 7.38
N LYS A 3 33.24 19.50 6.07
CA LYS A 3 33.52 20.62 5.15
C LYS A 3 32.28 21.11 4.34
N LEU A 4 31.28 20.28 4.12
CA LEU A 4 30.01 20.73 3.47
C LEU A 4 29.09 21.41 4.49
N PHE A 5 29.00 20.88 5.71
CA PHE A 5 28.20 21.47 6.79
C PHE A 5 28.67 22.87 7.19
N ASN A 6 30.00 23.12 7.18
CA ASN A 6 30.53 24.45 7.47
C ASN A 6 30.34 25.48 6.33
N ARG A 7 30.01 25.03 5.11
CA ARG A 7 29.78 25.97 4.00
C ARG A 7 28.33 26.50 4.00
N LYS A 8 27.34 25.66 4.40
CA LYS A 8 25.95 26.11 4.59
C LYS A 8 25.80 26.98 5.85
N LYS A 9 26.51 26.68 6.95
CA LYS A 9 26.49 27.53 8.16
C LYS A 9 27.11 28.91 7.93
N ARG A 10 28.04 29.09 6.99
CA ARG A 10 28.61 30.40 6.61
C ARG A 10 27.69 31.23 5.74
N LEU A 11 26.87 30.62 4.90
CA LEU A 11 25.89 31.34 4.09
C LEU A 11 24.74 31.90 4.96
N PHE A 12 24.34 31.18 6.01
CA PHE A 12 23.28 31.61 6.93
C PHE A 12 23.73 32.65 7.96
N GLN A 13 25.04 32.89 8.17
CA GLN A 13 25.58 33.87 9.10
C GLN A 13 26.04 35.17 8.42
N GLU A 14 26.20 35.17 7.09
CA GLU A 14 26.56 36.35 6.32
C GLU A 14 25.35 37.24 5.95
N ASP A 15 24.12 36.69 5.99
CA ASP A 15 22.88 37.48 5.68
C ASP A 15 22.24 38.18 6.90
N LEU A 16 22.84 38.03 8.10
CA LEU A 16 22.33 38.62 9.34
C LEU A 16 23.15 39.80 9.90
N GLU A 17 24.21 40.28 9.20
CA GLU A 17 25.09 41.34 9.72
C GLU A 17 25.01 42.67 8.98
N ASP A 18 24.13 42.90 8.00
CA ASP A 18 24.06 44.17 7.26
C ASP A 18 22.63 44.76 7.17
N GLU A 19 21.98 45.04 8.28
CA GLU A 19 20.94 46.08 8.36
C GLU A 19 20.80 46.65 9.78
N GLU A 20 21.76 47.47 10.16
CA GLU A 20 21.53 48.66 11.00
C GLU A 20 21.65 49.86 10.09
N ILE A 21 20.61 50.70 10.03
CA ILE A 21 20.66 52.17 9.90
C ILE A 21 19.24 52.76 9.77
N ASP A 22 18.96 53.55 10.76
CA ASP A 22 18.31 54.84 10.89
C ASP A 22 16.77 54.91 10.93
N ASP A 23 16.36 55.18 12.17
CA ASP A 23 15.22 56.04 12.53
C ASP A 23 15.32 57.42 11.91
N ASP A 24 14.24 57.89 11.29
CA ASP A 24 13.70 59.24 11.50
C ASP A 24 12.36 59.47 10.74
N ILE A 25 11.30 59.55 11.53
CA ILE A 25 10.18 60.52 11.57
C ILE A 25 9.78 61.18 10.25
N GLU A 26 8.50 61.03 9.84
CA GLU A 26 7.52 62.15 9.82
C GLU A 26 6.11 61.64 9.46
N GLU A 27 5.19 62.00 10.34
CA GLU A 27 3.74 61.96 10.14
C GLU A 27 3.35 62.97 9.04
N ASP A 28 2.42 62.57 8.17
CA ASP A 28 1.43 63.53 7.63
C ASP A 28 0.16 62.78 7.19
N ASP A 29 -0.90 63.14 7.89
CA ASP A 29 -2.30 62.91 7.54
C ASP A 29 -2.64 63.60 6.20
N GLU A 30 -3.45 62.94 5.37
CA GLU A 30 -4.54 63.63 4.65
C GLU A 30 -5.54 62.60 4.03
N ASP A 31 -6.75 62.79 4.49
CA ASP A 31 -8.02 62.28 3.93
C ASP A 31 -8.17 62.65 2.43
N ILE A 32 -8.95 61.84 1.69
CA ILE A 32 -9.99 62.25 0.74
C ILE A 32 -10.77 61.04 0.21
N GLU A 33 -12.00 60.93 0.65
CA GLU A 33 -13.32 60.75 0.04
C GLU A 33 -13.46 60.06 -1.32
N ASN A 34 -14.37 59.07 -1.29
CA ASN A 34 -15.43 58.66 -2.21
C ASN A 34 -15.48 59.29 -3.61
N ASP A 35 -15.76 58.44 -4.59
CA ASP A 35 -16.96 58.59 -5.42
C ASP A 35 -17.32 57.29 -6.17
N ASP A 36 -18.61 57.00 -6.06
CA ASP A 36 -19.40 56.06 -6.82
C ASP A 36 -19.40 56.43 -8.32
N GLU A 37 -19.58 55.49 -9.19
CA GLU A 37 -20.63 55.54 -10.24
C GLU A 37 -20.65 54.26 -11.06
N GLU A 38 -21.84 53.83 -11.21
CA GLU A 38 -22.51 52.80 -11.96
C GLU A 38 -22.40 52.98 -13.50
N ASP A 39 -22.87 51.91 -14.13
CA ASP A 39 -23.64 51.83 -15.39
C ASP A 39 -22.94 51.11 -16.56
N ASP A 40 -23.57 50.08 -16.89
CA ASP A 40 -24.53 49.68 -17.95
C ASP A 40 -23.93 49.02 -19.21
N GLU A 41 -24.43 47.79 -19.39
CA GLU A 41 -25.21 47.23 -20.51
C GLU A 41 -24.59 47.22 -21.94
N ASP A 42 -24.72 46.10 -22.53
CA ASP A 42 -25.37 45.70 -23.78
C ASP A 42 -24.50 44.85 -24.72
N GLU A 43 -24.97 43.62 -24.90
CA GLU A 43 -25.70 42.98 -26.04
C GLU A 43 -24.87 42.66 -27.31
N GLU A 44 -24.99 41.38 -27.65
CA GLU A 44 -25.34 40.75 -28.96
C GLU A 44 -24.30 40.88 -30.11
N ASP A 45 -23.97 39.88 -30.80
CA ASP A 45 -24.67 39.08 -31.80
C ASP A 45 -23.75 38.08 -32.52
N ASP A 46 -24.29 36.91 -32.74
CA ASP A 46 -24.28 35.98 -33.88
C ASP A 46 -23.25 36.18 -35.02
N GLU A 47 -22.70 35.10 -35.49
CA GLU A 47 -22.95 34.56 -36.81
C GLU A 47 -22.23 33.23 -37.08
N GLU A 48 -23.00 32.29 -37.58
CA GLU A 48 -22.67 31.04 -38.24
C GLU A 48 -21.87 31.29 -39.53
N ASP A 49 -21.14 30.29 -39.97
CA ASP A 49 -21.12 29.77 -41.36
C ASP A 49 -20.16 28.55 -41.46
N ASP A 50 -20.71 27.47 -41.67
CA ASP A 50 -20.82 26.46 -42.73
C ASP A 50 -19.68 26.37 -43.77
N ILE A 51 -19.53 25.10 -44.21
CA ILE A 51 -19.23 24.64 -45.57
C ILE A 51 -17.91 23.85 -45.76
N ASP A 52 -18.18 22.61 -46.10
CA ASP A 52 -17.83 21.65 -47.15
C ASP A 52 -16.54 20.83 -46.97
N GLN A 53 -16.70 19.52 -46.94
CA GLN A 53 -16.75 18.48 -47.98
C GLN A 53 -15.57 18.46 -48.96
N GLU A 54 -14.95 17.34 -49.02
CA GLU A 54 -14.72 16.39 -50.17
C GLU A 54 -13.49 15.52 -49.83
N ASP A 55 -13.66 14.23 -49.75
CA ASP A 55 -13.57 13.15 -50.75
C ASP A 55 -12.12 12.78 -51.18
N ASP A 56 -11.89 11.55 -51.21
CA ASP A 56 -11.41 10.60 -52.22
C ASP A 56 -10.30 9.66 -51.66
N ASP A 57 -10.68 8.43 -51.62
CA ASP A 57 -10.39 7.27 -52.51
C ASP A 57 -9.02 6.60 -52.40
N ASP A 58 -9.16 5.32 -52.41
CA ASP A 58 -8.57 4.21 -53.17
C ASP A 58 -7.73 3.22 -52.36
N GLU A 59 -8.25 2.01 -52.38
CA GLU A 59 -7.84 0.77 -53.08
C GLU A 59 -6.54 0.16 -52.55
N ASP A 60 -6.35 -1.11 -52.34
CA ASP A 60 -6.74 -2.35 -52.99
C ASP A 60 -6.29 -3.58 -52.14
N GLU A 61 -7.05 -4.65 -52.35
CA GLU A 61 -6.77 -6.03 -52.77
C GLU A 61 -5.97 -6.91 -51.79
N GLU A 62 -6.32 -8.07 -51.63
CA GLU A 62 -6.76 -9.37 -52.19
C GLU A 62 -6.15 -10.43 -51.26
N ASP A 63 -6.55 -11.58 -51.03
CA ASP A 63 -7.13 -12.76 -51.64
C ASP A 63 -7.17 -13.86 -50.57
N ASP A 64 -7.95 -14.75 -50.56
CA ASP A 64 -8.37 -15.99 -51.16
C ASP A 64 -9.03 -16.96 -50.18
N GLU A 65 -10.14 -17.45 -50.63
CA GLU A 65 -10.68 -18.80 -50.85
C GLU A 65 -10.65 -19.82 -49.71
N ASP A 66 -11.80 -20.39 -49.38
CA ASP A 66 -12.30 -21.66 -49.87
C ASP A 66 -13.73 -21.98 -49.39
N GLU A 67 -14.45 -22.49 -50.33
CA GLU A 67 -15.76 -23.00 -50.53
C GLU A 67 -16.18 -24.13 -49.56
N GLU A 68 -17.46 -24.32 -49.32
CA GLU A 68 -18.36 -25.33 -49.87
C GLU A 68 -19.76 -25.23 -49.25
N ASP A 69 -20.66 -25.06 -50.18
CA ASP A 69 -22.03 -25.54 -50.42
C ASP A 69 -22.88 -26.10 -49.25
N ASP A 70 -24.12 -25.62 -49.16
CA ASP A 70 -25.33 -26.36 -49.56
C ASP A 70 -26.60 -25.48 -49.46
N GLU A 71 -27.44 -25.77 -50.41
CA GLU A 71 -28.59 -25.14 -50.99
C GLU A 71 -29.84 -24.98 -50.06
N ASP A 72 -30.62 -23.97 -50.45
CA ASP A 72 -32.07 -23.88 -50.52
C ASP A 72 -32.93 -23.89 -49.25
N GLU A 73 -33.59 -22.79 -49.03
CA GLU A 73 -35.04 -22.56 -49.17
C GLU A 73 -35.39 -21.13 -48.79
N GLU A 74 -36.05 -20.47 -49.74
CA GLU A 74 -36.74 -19.20 -49.58
C GLU A 74 -37.86 -19.36 -48.55
N ASP A 75 -38.05 -18.36 -47.68
CA ASP A 75 -39.32 -17.69 -47.44
C ASP A 75 -39.27 -16.62 -46.34
N GLU A 76 -39.78 -15.45 -46.72
CA GLU A 76 -40.56 -14.47 -45.95
C GLU A 76 -39.87 -13.65 -44.83
N ASP A 77 -39.78 -12.38 -45.09
CA ASP A 77 -39.88 -11.20 -44.20
C ASP A 77 -40.11 -11.49 -42.72
N ASP A 78 -39.00 -11.41 -41.93
CA ASP A 78 -39.09 -11.08 -40.52
C ASP A 78 -38.03 -10.03 -40.20
N ILE A 79 -38.49 -8.84 -39.90
CA ILE A 79 -37.74 -7.79 -39.23
C ILE A 79 -37.39 -8.35 -37.84
N ASP A 80 -36.31 -9.09 -37.74
CA ASP A 80 -35.79 -9.63 -36.47
C ASP A 80 -35.18 -8.45 -35.70
N ASP A 81 -35.97 -7.89 -34.80
CA ASP A 81 -35.64 -6.84 -33.88
C ASP A 81 -34.29 -7.16 -33.18
N GLU A 82 -33.42 -6.18 -33.06
CA GLU A 82 -32.09 -6.28 -32.42
C GLU A 82 -32.19 -6.92 -31.03
N GLU A 83 -33.31 -6.73 -30.35
CA GLU A 83 -33.62 -7.34 -29.05
C GLU A 83 -33.76 -8.87 -29.14
N THR A 84 -34.33 -9.40 -30.21
CA THR A 84 -34.46 -10.85 -30.44
C THR A 84 -33.13 -11.51 -30.73
N ARG A 85 -32.24 -10.84 -31.49
CA ARG A 85 -30.85 -11.30 -31.72
C ARG A 85 -30.05 -11.27 -30.45
N ALA A 86 -30.21 -10.24 -29.61
CA ALA A 86 -29.57 -10.15 -28.30
C ALA A 86 -30.05 -11.26 -27.35
N ARG A 87 -31.35 -11.60 -27.35
CA ARG A 87 -31.88 -12.72 -26.55
C ARG A 87 -31.34 -14.07 -27.03
N LYS A 88 -31.23 -14.32 -28.34
CA LYS A 88 -30.65 -15.56 -28.91
C LYS A 88 -29.17 -15.67 -28.51
N ARG A 89 -28.36 -14.58 -28.56
CA ARG A 89 -26.96 -14.55 -28.13
C ARG A 89 -26.80 -14.80 -26.64
N ARG A 90 -27.67 -14.23 -25.78
CA ARG A 90 -27.64 -14.44 -24.31
C ARG A 90 -27.98 -15.91 -23.96
N ALA A 91 -28.97 -16.50 -24.62
CA ALA A 91 -29.35 -17.90 -24.44
C ALA A 91 -28.24 -18.87 -24.86
N TYR A 92 -27.54 -18.59 -25.97
CA TYR A 92 -26.40 -19.37 -26.43
C TYR A 92 -25.22 -19.31 -25.46
N ARG A 93 -24.87 -18.11 -24.96
CA ARG A 93 -23.81 -17.92 -23.95
C ARG A 93 -24.14 -18.66 -22.65
N ARG A 94 -25.40 -18.62 -22.20
CA ARG A 94 -25.87 -19.35 -21.02
C ARG A 94 -25.74 -20.87 -21.19
N LYS A 95 -26.14 -21.42 -22.35
CA LYS A 95 -26.00 -22.85 -22.66
C LYS A 95 -24.52 -23.28 -22.69
N ARG A 96 -23.64 -22.46 -23.27
CA ARG A 96 -22.18 -22.72 -23.31
C ARG A 96 -21.59 -22.72 -21.90
N ARG A 97 -21.99 -21.77 -21.02
CA ARG A 97 -21.52 -21.69 -19.62
C ARG A 97 -21.96 -22.93 -18.83
N ILE A 98 -23.21 -23.35 -18.93
CA ILE A 98 -23.71 -24.56 -18.25
C ILE A 98 -22.97 -25.81 -18.75
N ARG A 99 -22.75 -25.96 -20.06
CA ARG A 99 -22.00 -27.08 -20.62
C ARG A 99 -20.56 -27.13 -20.08
N ASN A 100 -19.89 -26.00 -20.00
CA ASN A 100 -18.53 -25.93 -19.47
C ASN A 100 -18.47 -26.24 -17.97
N GLN A 101 -19.47 -25.81 -17.18
CA GLN A 101 -19.59 -26.20 -15.78
C GLN A 101 -19.78 -27.70 -15.60
N ILE A 102 -20.66 -28.33 -16.41
CA ILE A 102 -20.86 -29.79 -16.36
C ILE A 102 -19.55 -30.52 -16.70
N ILE A 103 -18.81 -30.08 -17.71
CA ILE A 103 -17.52 -30.68 -18.07
C ILE A 103 -16.52 -30.52 -16.91
N ALA A 104 -16.44 -29.36 -16.27
CA ALA A 104 -15.57 -29.15 -15.12
C ALA A 104 -15.91 -30.09 -13.95
N TYR A 105 -17.19 -30.24 -13.60
CA TYR A 105 -17.62 -31.20 -12.57
C TYR A 105 -17.30 -32.62 -12.93
N MET A 106 -17.46 -33.05 -14.19
CA MET A 106 -17.10 -34.39 -14.65
C MET A 106 -15.60 -34.64 -14.50
N VAL A 107 -14.75 -33.67 -14.82
CA VAL A 107 -13.29 -33.79 -14.65
C VAL A 107 -12.91 -33.94 -13.17
N VAL A 108 -13.53 -33.17 -12.28
CA VAL A 108 -13.30 -33.24 -10.82
C VAL A 108 -13.73 -34.62 -10.28
N ILE A 109 -14.89 -35.15 -10.71
CA ILE A 109 -15.37 -36.45 -10.28
C ILE A 109 -14.43 -37.55 -10.77
N LEU A 110 -13.94 -37.49 -12.01
CA LEU A 110 -12.96 -38.47 -12.54
C LEU A 110 -11.63 -38.41 -11.81
N PHE A 111 -11.17 -37.21 -11.44
CA PHE A 111 -9.95 -37.02 -10.65
C PHE A 111 -10.07 -37.61 -9.25
N LEU A 112 -11.20 -37.37 -8.56
CA LEU A 112 -11.48 -37.96 -7.24
C LEU A 112 -11.61 -39.48 -7.30
N ALA A 113 -12.25 -40.00 -8.35
CA ALA A 113 -12.32 -41.44 -8.59
C ALA A 113 -10.94 -42.06 -8.85
N GLY A 114 -10.06 -41.35 -9.56
CA GLY A 114 -8.66 -41.75 -9.77
C GLY A 114 -7.86 -41.80 -8.47
N LEU A 115 -8.02 -40.80 -7.59
CA LEU A 115 -7.36 -40.76 -6.27
C LEU A 115 -7.82 -41.91 -5.37
N THR A 116 -9.12 -42.23 -5.34
CA THR A 116 -9.65 -43.34 -4.55
C THR A 116 -9.17 -44.69 -5.08
N ALA A 117 -9.13 -44.91 -6.40
CA ALA A 117 -8.60 -46.12 -7.01
C ALA A 117 -7.09 -46.27 -6.79
N GLY A 118 -6.32 -45.18 -6.87
CA GLY A 118 -4.89 -45.12 -6.56
C GLY A 118 -4.59 -45.45 -5.10
N GLY A 119 -5.37 -44.88 -4.17
CA GLY A 119 -5.26 -45.14 -2.73
C GLY A 119 -5.51 -46.62 -2.38
N ILE A 120 -6.52 -47.26 -3.01
CA ILE A 120 -6.82 -48.68 -2.81
C ILE A 120 -5.69 -49.58 -3.37
N ALA A 121 -5.10 -49.19 -4.52
CA ALA A 121 -3.99 -49.94 -5.12
C ALA A 121 -2.70 -49.84 -4.28
N ALA A 122 -2.40 -48.66 -3.72
CA ALA A 122 -1.27 -48.43 -2.83
C ALA A 122 -1.45 -49.17 -1.50
N GLY A 123 -2.65 -49.12 -0.90
CA GLY A 123 -2.97 -49.86 0.33
C GLY A 123 -2.81 -51.38 0.19
N ARG A 124 -3.16 -51.94 -0.98
CA ARG A 124 -2.97 -53.40 -1.25
C ARG A 124 -1.50 -53.78 -1.40
N LYS A 125 -0.64 -52.90 -2.00
CA LYS A 125 0.81 -53.15 -2.08
C LYS A 125 1.49 -53.10 -0.71
N VAL A 126 1.11 -52.13 0.14
CA VAL A 126 1.66 -52.00 1.50
C VAL A 126 1.23 -53.18 2.39
N SER A 127 -0.02 -53.61 2.31
CA SER A 127 -0.49 -54.79 3.07
C SER A 127 0.16 -56.12 2.61
N GLY A 128 0.50 -56.25 1.32
CA GLY A 128 1.26 -57.38 0.79
C GLY A 128 2.69 -57.42 1.35
N PHE A 129 3.38 -56.28 1.37
CA PHE A 129 4.75 -56.17 1.89
C PHE A 129 4.84 -56.45 3.40
N ILE A 130 3.86 -55.98 4.18
CA ILE A 130 3.78 -56.25 5.62
C ILE A 130 3.51 -57.77 5.89
N ARG A 131 2.76 -58.43 5.04
CA ARG A 131 2.44 -59.88 5.18
C ARG A 131 3.63 -60.77 4.81
N GLU A 132 4.41 -60.40 3.79
CA GLU A 132 5.67 -61.07 3.44
C GLU A 132 6.73 -60.91 4.52
N LYS A 133 6.88 -59.68 5.10
CA LYS A 133 7.81 -59.44 6.19
C LYS A 133 7.47 -60.24 7.46
N LYS A 134 6.17 -60.34 7.83
CA LYS A 134 5.73 -61.16 8.95
C LYS A 134 5.91 -62.68 8.71
N GLN A 135 5.92 -63.18 7.46
CA GLN A 135 6.21 -64.54 7.15
C GLN A 135 7.70 -64.90 7.12
N ALA A 136 8.55 -63.88 6.76
CA ALA A 136 10.00 -64.04 6.83
C ALA A 136 10.49 -64.05 8.29
N ASP A 137 9.94 -63.17 9.14
CA ASP A 137 10.27 -63.11 10.57
C ASP A 137 9.78 -64.37 11.37
N ALA A 138 8.81 -65.13 10.85
CA ALA A 138 8.32 -66.35 11.50
C ALA A 138 9.11 -67.65 11.14
N GLN A 139 10.07 -67.61 10.21
CA GLN A 139 10.92 -68.73 9.84
C GLN A 139 12.32 -68.69 10.45
N GLU A 140 12.69 -67.63 11.17
CA GLU A 140 14.01 -67.44 11.80
C GLU A 140 14.01 -67.79 13.31
N GLU A 141 12.92 -68.34 13.85
CA GLU A 141 12.78 -68.68 15.27
C GLU A 141 13.03 -70.14 15.54
N VAL A 142 14.21 -70.72 15.15
CA VAL A 142 14.69 -71.99 15.70
C VAL A 142 16.21 -71.89 15.89
N GLN A 143 16.61 -71.77 17.14
CA GLN A 143 17.91 -71.90 17.81
C GLN A 143 18.53 -70.55 18.26
N ALA A 144 18.14 -70.13 19.45
CA ALA A 144 18.95 -69.22 20.27
C ALA A 144 19.17 -69.90 21.64
N GLU A 145 20.41 -69.97 22.03
CA GLU A 145 20.86 -70.28 23.39
C GLU A 145 20.32 -69.23 24.40
N PRO A 146 20.16 -69.56 25.70
CA PRO A 146 19.56 -68.69 26.68
C PRO A 146 20.44 -67.49 26.94
N GLU A 147 19.94 -66.28 26.61
CA GLU A 147 20.53 -64.99 26.99
C GLU A 147 20.43 -64.77 28.50
N PRO A 148 21.42 -64.00 29.10
CA PRO A 148 21.41 -63.69 30.52
C PRO A 148 20.26 -62.71 30.87
N GLU A 149 19.56 -62.99 31.98
CA GLU A 149 18.53 -62.13 32.56
C GLU A 149 19.03 -60.69 32.76
N ILE A 150 18.58 -59.76 31.92
CA ILE A 150 18.77 -58.33 32.10
C ILE A 150 17.71 -57.87 33.09
N LYS A 151 18.14 -57.32 34.24
CA LYS A 151 17.25 -56.77 35.25
C LYS A 151 16.50 -55.54 34.70
N PRO A 152 15.24 -55.31 35.08
CA PRO A 152 14.44 -54.16 34.58
C PRO A 152 14.98 -52.79 34.88
N GLU A 153 16.04 -52.65 35.63
CA GLU A 153 16.64 -51.40 36.09
C GLU A 153 17.62 -50.75 35.08
N ASP A 154 18.06 -51.49 34.02
CA ASP A 154 19.05 -51.03 33.05
C ASP A 154 18.50 -50.59 31.70
N MET A 155 17.16 -50.57 31.51
CA MET A 155 16.54 -50.03 30.31
C MET A 155 16.16 -48.56 30.50
N ILE A 156 17.15 -47.68 30.53
CA ILE A 156 16.92 -46.26 30.22
C ILE A 156 16.74 -46.18 28.70
N VAL A 157 15.49 -46.27 28.26
CA VAL A 157 15.14 -45.87 26.89
C VAL A 157 15.18 -44.37 26.91
N GLU A 158 16.29 -43.75 26.47
CA GLU A 158 16.27 -42.35 26.12
C GLU A 158 15.14 -42.14 25.12
N ALA A 159 14.14 -41.32 25.51
CA ALA A 159 13.13 -40.91 24.57
C ALA A 159 13.81 -40.28 23.35
N PRO A 160 13.38 -40.56 22.11
CA PRO A 160 13.91 -39.86 20.95
C PRO A 160 13.84 -38.35 21.23
N PRO A 161 14.84 -37.58 20.83
CA PRO A 161 14.78 -36.13 21.01
C PRO A 161 13.46 -35.65 20.40
N GLU A 162 12.71 -34.90 21.19
CA GLU A 162 11.49 -34.23 20.75
C GLU A 162 11.90 -33.31 19.60
N VAL A 163 11.45 -33.59 18.40
CA VAL A 163 11.71 -32.72 17.26
C VAL A 163 10.86 -31.47 17.51
N GLU A 164 11.48 -30.41 17.95
CA GLU A 164 10.84 -29.11 18.10
C GLU A 164 10.29 -28.70 16.72
N VAL A 165 8.98 -28.62 16.60
CA VAL A 165 8.32 -28.07 15.41
C VAL A 165 8.47 -26.55 15.48
N PRO A 166 9.04 -25.90 14.45
CA PRO A 166 9.19 -24.44 14.45
C PRO A 166 7.88 -23.74 14.71
N THR A 167 7.90 -22.72 15.55
CA THR A 167 6.74 -21.84 15.79
C THR A 167 6.39 -21.08 14.50
N LYS A 168 5.16 -20.54 14.41
CA LYS A 168 4.75 -19.68 13.26
C LYS A 168 5.70 -18.49 13.08
N GLU A 169 6.18 -17.92 14.16
CA GLU A 169 7.13 -16.80 14.14
C GLU A 169 8.48 -17.23 13.55
N GLU A 170 9.02 -18.39 13.95
CA GLU A 170 10.27 -18.93 13.40
C GLU A 170 10.12 -19.29 11.91
N GLN A 171 8.96 -19.86 11.51
CA GLN A 171 8.66 -20.12 10.10
C GLN A 171 8.60 -18.84 9.28
N LEU A 172 7.95 -17.79 9.80
CA LEU A 172 7.86 -16.50 9.14
C LEU A 172 9.25 -15.86 8.96
N GLU A 173 10.07 -15.88 10.02
CA GLU A 173 11.43 -15.34 9.98
C GLU A 173 12.31 -16.07 8.95
N GLU A 174 12.17 -17.39 8.84
CA GLU A 174 12.86 -18.19 7.81
C GLU A 174 12.39 -17.80 6.40
N ILE A 175 11.06 -17.69 6.16
CA ILE A 175 10.48 -17.29 4.89
C ILE A 175 10.97 -15.89 4.49
N VAL A 176 10.94 -14.94 5.42
CA VAL A 176 11.39 -13.56 5.22
C VAL A 176 12.87 -13.52 4.87
N THR A 177 13.71 -14.19 5.66
CA THR A 177 15.16 -14.25 5.42
C THR A 177 15.48 -14.86 4.06
N ASN A 178 14.83 -15.97 3.70
CA ASN A 178 15.01 -16.62 2.41
C ASN A 178 14.54 -15.73 1.24
N SER A 179 13.45 -14.99 1.41
CA SER A 179 12.92 -14.07 0.40
C SER A 179 13.91 -12.95 0.07
N ILE A 180 14.61 -12.41 1.07
CA ILE A 180 15.50 -11.25 0.93
C ILE A 180 16.90 -11.66 0.48
N SER A 181 17.41 -12.81 0.99
CA SER A 181 18.80 -13.24 0.80
C SER A 181 19.24 -13.43 -0.64
N THR A 182 18.30 -13.65 -1.55
CA THR A 182 18.55 -13.88 -2.99
C THR A 182 18.27 -12.66 -3.87
N MET A 183 17.81 -11.54 -3.28
CA MET A 183 17.53 -10.32 -4.03
C MET A 183 18.82 -9.59 -4.41
N PRO A 184 18.96 -9.16 -5.68
CA PRO A 184 20.00 -8.21 -6.05
C PRO A 184 19.78 -6.88 -5.32
N ILE A 185 20.87 -6.12 -5.10
CA ILE A 185 20.81 -4.86 -4.36
C ILE A 185 19.89 -3.83 -5.04
N GLU A 186 19.84 -3.85 -6.35
CA GLU A 186 18.94 -3.02 -7.16
C GLU A 186 17.47 -3.28 -6.82
N ASP A 187 17.06 -4.55 -6.72
CA ASP A 187 15.70 -4.93 -6.35
C ASP A 187 15.40 -4.63 -4.88
N LYS A 188 16.40 -4.79 -3.99
CA LYS A 188 16.28 -4.45 -2.57
C LYS A 188 15.99 -2.95 -2.39
N VAL A 189 16.73 -2.10 -3.09
CA VAL A 189 16.54 -0.64 -3.06
C VAL A 189 15.20 -0.24 -3.66
N ALA A 190 14.83 -0.76 -4.84
CA ALA A 190 13.54 -0.50 -5.45
C ALA A 190 12.37 -0.95 -4.54
N GLY A 191 12.53 -2.04 -3.82
CA GLY A 191 11.55 -2.60 -2.88
C GLY A 191 11.19 -1.68 -1.70
N LEU A 192 11.94 -0.60 -1.47
CA LEU A 192 11.64 0.40 -0.44
C LEU A 192 10.71 1.53 -0.93
N PHE A 193 10.31 1.55 -2.20
CA PHE A 193 9.49 2.62 -2.76
C PHE A 193 8.04 2.18 -2.95
N ILE A 194 7.10 3.09 -2.62
CA ILE A 194 5.71 3.06 -3.07
C ILE A 194 5.53 4.28 -3.97
N VAL A 195 5.16 4.03 -5.23
CA VAL A 195 5.04 5.08 -6.25
C VAL A 195 3.68 4.98 -6.96
N THR A 196 3.30 6.01 -7.72
CA THR A 196 2.11 5.91 -8.57
C THR A 196 2.42 5.08 -9.83
N PRO A 197 1.41 4.45 -10.45
CA PRO A 197 1.60 3.80 -11.76
C PRO A 197 2.18 4.75 -12.81
N GLU A 198 1.83 6.04 -12.75
CA GLU A 198 2.32 7.09 -13.64
C GLU A 198 3.82 7.34 -13.48
N ALA A 199 4.28 7.50 -12.23
CA ALA A 199 5.70 7.70 -11.94
C ALA A 199 6.55 6.48 -12.35
N LEU A 200 5.99 5.28 -12.19
CA LEU A 200 6.67 4.04 -12.58
C LEU A 200 6.77 3.86 -14.10
N THR A 201 5.71 4.21 -14.85
CA THR A 201 5.60 3.91 -16.30
C THR A 201 5.95 5.08 -17.20
N GLY A 202 6.03 6.31 -16.65
CA GLY A 202 6.18 7.55 -17.43
C GLY A 202 4.94 7.93 -18.26
N VAL A 203 3.77 7.32 -17.98
CA VAL A 203 2.49 7.57 -18.67
C VAL A 203 1.67 8.55 -17.85
N GLY A 204 1.09 9.58 -18.48
CA GLY A 204 0.38 10.66 -17.79
C GLY A 204 -0.85 10.23 -16.99
N THR A 205 -1.56 9.16 -17.39
CA THR A 205 -2.68 8.55 -16.64
C THR A 205 -2.72 7.07 -16.92
N VAL A 206 -2.70 6.27 -15.88
CA VAL A 206 -2.71 4.79 -15.97
C VAL A 206 -4.02 4.25 -15.42
N THR A 207 -4.84 3.68 -16.30
CA THR A 207 -6.14 3.06 -15.95
C THR A 207 -6.18 1.56 -16.20
N LYS A 208 -5.04 0.94 -16.56
CA LYS A 208 -4.92 -0.52 -16.75
C LYS A 208 -3.49 -0.97 -16.51
N ALA A 209 -3.32 -2.17 -15.98
CA ALA A 209 -2.06 -2.86 -15.98
C ALA A 209 -1.90 -3.66 -17.29
N GLY A 210 -0.89 -3.33 -18.08
CA GLY A 210 -0.59 -3.93 -19.37
C GLY A 210 0.92 -4.10 -19.59
N GLU A 211 1.35 -4.22 -20.86
CA GLU A 211 2.76 -4.43 -21.21
C GLU A 211 3.67 -3.32 -20.66
N GLY A 212 3.22 -2.05 -20.67
CA GLY A 212 3.99 -0.93 -20.09
C GLY A 212 4.21 -1.11 -18.59
N THR A 213 3.18 -1.51 -17.84
CA THR A 213 3.28 -1.80 -16.39
C THR A 213 4.20 -3.00 -16.13
N GLN A 214 4.07 -4.06 -16.94
CA GLN A 214 4.94 -5.23 -16.82
C GLN A 214 6.40 -4.87 -17.03
N ASN A 215 6.73 -4.18 -18.12
CA ASN A 215 8.11 -3.77 -18.43
C ASN A 215 8.70 -2.88 -17.33
N ALA A 216 7.90 -1.97 -16.78
CA ALA A 216 8.33 -1.08 -15.71
C ALA A 216 8.57 -1.83 -14.38
N LEU A 217 7.70 -2.80 -14.02
CA LEU A 217 7.89 -3.66 -12.84
C LEU A 217 9.04 -4.68 -13.00
N GLU A 218 9.37 -5.07 -14.24
CA GLU A 218 10.56 -5.87 -14.51
C GLU A 218 11.85 -5.06 -14.37
N GLN A 219 11.81 -3.77 -14.73
CA GLN A 219 12.94 -2.84 -14.59
C GLN A 219 13.13 -2.41 -13.12
N TYR A 220 12.06 -2.05 -12.44
CA TYR A 220 12.07 -1.59 -11.05
C TYR A 220 11.13 -2.44 -10.20
N ALA A 221 11.69 -3.29 -9.36
CA ALA A 221 10.92 -4.16 -8.45
C ALA A 221 10.39 -3.37 -7.23
N VAL A 222 9.55 -2.33 -7.47
CA VAL A 222 9.05 -1.45 -6.42
C VAL A 222 8.27 -2.20 -5.34
N GLY A 223 8.32 -1.69 -4.11
CA GLY A 223 7.65 -2.28 -2.96
C GLY A 223 6.14 -2.15 -3.00
N GLY A 224 5.60 -1.14 -3.68
CA GLY A 224 4.17 -0.92 -3.81
C GLY A 224 3.79 0.09 -4.89
N LEU A 225 2.50 0.09 -5.23
CA LEU A 225 1.84 1.11 -6.04
C LEU A 225 0.71 1.73 -5.22
N ILE A 226 0.58 3.06 -5.28
CA ILE A 226 -0.55 3.81 -4.73
C ILE A 226 -1.42 4.33 -5.87
N TYR A 227 -2.75 4.22 -5.70
CA TYR A 227 -3.74 4.59 -6.70
C TYR A 227 -4.59 5.76 -6.23
N PHE A 228 -4.89 6.68 -7.15
CA PHE A 228 -5.69 7.88 -6.95
C PHE A 228 -6.92 7.89 -7.84
N ASP A 229 -7.78 8.88 -7.67
CA ASP A 229 -9.05 9.05 -8.40
C ASP A 229 -8.89 8.91 -9.92
N GLN A 230 -7.79 9.43 -10.47
CA GLN A 230 -7.47 9.34 -11.90
C GLN A 230 -7.26 7.92 -12.42
N ASN A 231 -6.98 6.98 -11.53
CA ASN A 231 -6.78 5.56 -11.87
C ASN A 231 -8.09 4.75 -11.80
N ILE A 232 -9.17 5.34 -11.26
CA ILE A 232 -10.41 4.67 -10.88
C ILE A 232 -11.54 5.11 -11.80
N LEU A 233 -11.95 4.26 -12.73
CA LEU A 233 -13.06 4.52 -13.64
C LEU A 233 -14.35 3.82 -13.17
N ASP A 234 -14.26 2.53 -12.93
CA ASP A 234 -15.33 1.69 -12.42
C ASP A 234 -14.76 0.44 -11.72
N LYS A 235 -15.65 -0.32 -11.08
CA LYS A 235 -15.27 -1.51 -10.32
C LYS A 235 -14.56 -2.58 -11.14
N ASP A 236 -15.05 -2.86 -12.34
CA ASP A 236 -14.52 -3.95 -13.17
C ASP A 236 -13.12 -3.58 -13.70
N GLN A 237 -12.95 -2.33 -14.15
CA GLN A 237 -11.66 -1.80 -14.59
C GLN A 237 -10.63 -1.83 -13.45
N LEU A 238 -10.99 -1.32 -12.27
CA LEU A 238 -10.07 -1.25 -11.13
C LEU A 238 -9.66 -2.67 -10.67
N THR A 239 -10.64 -3.57 -10.48
CA THR A 239 -10.37 -4.95 -10.07
C THR A 239 -9.49 -5.68 -11.10
N GLU A 240 -9.72 -5.47 -12.40
CA GLU A 240 -8.88 -6.02 -13.46
C GLU A 240 -7.46 -5.44 -13.39
N MET A 241 -7.31 -4.14 -13.22
CA MET A 241 -6.01 -3.47 -13.11
C MET A 241 -5.20 -3.99 -11.92
N LEU A 242 -5.79 -4.03 -10.72
CA LEU A 242 -5.13 -4.52 -9.51
C LEU A 242 -4.75 -6.01 -9.63
N SER A 243 -5.69 -6.86 -10.11
CA SER A 243 -5.45 -8.30 -10.27
C SER A 243 -4.38 -8.62 -11.32
N ASN A 244 -4.26 -7.80 -12.37
CA ASN A 244 -3.21 -7.95 -13.37
C ASN A 244 -1.84 -7.46 -12.89
N THR A 245 -1.80 -6.46 -12.00
CA THR A 245 -0.55 -5.92 -11.45
C THR A 245 0.21 -6.96 -10.62
N VAL A 246 -0.49 -7.73 -9.78
CA VAL A 246 0.15 -8.69 -8.85
C VAL A 246 1.05 -9.69 -9.56
N PRO A 247 0.62 -10.43 -10.60
CA PRO A 247 1.49 -11.40 -11.29
C PRO A 247 2.58 -10.76 -12.16
N MET A 248 2.49 -9.46 -12.48
CA MET A 248 3.54 -8.72 -13.21
C MET A 248 4.68 -8.31 -12.28
N SER A 249 4.43 -8.20 -10.98
CA SER A 249 5.48 -7.87 -10.02
C SER A 249 6.38 -9.07 -9.75
N LYS A 250 7.70 -8.83 -9.75
CA LYS A 250 8.73 -9.85 -9.47
C LYS A 250 8.65 -10.39 -8.04
N TYR A 251 8.17 -9.57 -7.10
CA TYR A 251 8.03 -9.88 -5.68
C TYR A 251 6.64 -9.49 -5.20
N PRO A 252 6.20 -9.96 -4.00
CA PRO A 252 4.96 -9.48 -3.41
C PRO A 252 4.94 -7.95 -3.33
N ILE A 253 3.82 -7.34 -3.76
CA ILE A 253 3.67 -5.89 -3.91
C ILE A 253 2.54 -5.37 -3.05
N PHE A 254 2.70 -4.16 -2.46
CA PHE A 254 1.60 -3.43 -1.88
C PHE A 254 0.78 -2.72 -2.97
N LEU A 255 -0.53 -2.84 -2.87
CA LEU A 255 -1.48 -2.07 -3.67
C LEU A 255 -2.22 -1.18 -2.67
N ALA A 256 -1.86 0.10 -2.68
CA ALA A 256 -2.21 1.07 -1.65
C ALA A 256 -3.22 2.10 -2.13
N VAL A 257 -3.97 2.67 -1.19
CA VAL A 257 -4.93 3.74 -1.42
C VAL A 257 -5.08 4.59 -0.16
N ASP A 258 -5.57 5.84 -0.30
CA ASP A 258 -6.06 6.67 0.79
C ASP A 258 -7.58 6.54 0.87
N GLU A 259 -8.06 5.73 1.78
CA GLU A 259 -9.48 5.50 2.04
C GLU A 259 -9.73 5.69 3.54
N GLU A 260 -9.75 6.98 3.95
CA GLU A 260 -9.89 7.34 5.36
C GLU A 260 -11.33 7.23 5.87
N GLY A 261 -12.29 7.38 4.96
CA GLY A 261 -13.70 7.64 5.20
C GLY A 261 -14.04 9.13 4.98
N GLY A 262 -15.31 9.42 4.75
CA GLY A 262 -15.79 10.78 4.49
C GLY A 262 -15.13 11.43 3.28
N SER A 263 -14.56 12.64 3.48
CA SER A 263 -14.04 13.47 2.40
C SER A 263 -12.78 12.91 1.72
N VAL A 264 -11.97 12.13 2.42
CA VAL A 264 -10.77 11.50 1.86
C VAL A 264 -11.02 10.02 1.65
N SER A 265 -11.62 9.69 0.53
CA SER A 265 -11.98 8.33 0.14
C SER A 265 -11.94 8.20 -1.38
N ARG A 266 -10.92 7.53 -1.91
CA ARG A 266 -10.76 7.40 -3.37
C ARG A 266 -11.78 6.45 -3.98
N ILE A 267 -12.19 5.41 -3.24
CA ILE A 267 -13.18 4.43 -3.68
C ILE A 267 -14.60 4.90 -3.38
N ALA A 268 -14.88 5.28 -2.13
CA ALA A 268 -16.23 5.67 -1.72
C ALA A 268 -16.72 6.94 -2.41
N ASN A 269 -15.83 7.84 -2.82
CA ASN A 269 -16.16 9.06 -3.57
C ASN A 269 -16.09 8.88 -5.10
N SER A 270 -15.81 7.67 -5.59
CA SER A 270 -15.80 7.32 -7.02
C SER A 270 -17.19 6.85 -7.51
N ASN A 271 -17.24 6.32 -8.73
CA ASN A 271 -18.44 5.68 -9.27
C ASN A 271 -18.63 4.22 -8.80
N ILE A 272 -17.83 3.74 -7.85
CA ILE A 272 -17.91 2.38 -7.32
C ILE A 272 -18.89 2.37 -6.14
N GLU A 273 -19.97 1.58 -6.25
CA GLU A 273 -20.91 1.42 -5.15
C GLU A 273 -20.29 0.62 -4.00
N VAL A 274 -20.03 1.30 -2.89
CA VAL A 274 -19.60 0.73 -1.60
C VAL A 274 -20.43 1.30 -0.45
N ILE A 275 -20.35 0.66 0.72
CA ILE A 275 -20.97 1.20 1.93
C ILE A 275 -20.21 2.48 2.31
N GLN A 276 -20.93 3.60 2.33
CA GLN A 276 -20.40 4.89 2.74
C GLN A 276 -20.14 4.91 4.26
N VAL A 277 -19.04 5.52 4.63
CA VAL A 277 -18.66 5.77 6.03
C VAL A 277 -18.62 7.27 6.25
N ASP A 278 -19.08 7.71 7.41
CA ASP A 278 -19.04 9.11 7.80
C ASP A 278 -17.60 9.62 7.96
N ASP A 279 -17.43 10.95 7.98
CA ASP A 279 -16.17 11.58 8.39
C ASP A 279 -15.73 11.11 9.78
N MET A 280 -14.44 10.99 10.00
CA MET A 280 -13.91 10.51 11.28
C MET A 280 -14.26 11.42 12.44
N ALA A 281 -14.50 12.72 12.23
CA ALA A 281 -15.05 13.63 13.24
C ALA A 281 -16.45 13.21 13.73
N ALA A 282 -17.31 12.72 12.84
CA ALA A 282 -18.63 12.20 13.22
C ALA A 282 -18.53 10.88 13.96
N VAL A 283 -17.62 9.97 13.55
CA VAL A 283 -17.33 8.73 14.26
C VAL A 283 -16.81 9.02 15.67
N GLY A 284 -15.87 9.97 15.81
CA GLY A 284 -15.31 10.42 17.08
C GLY A 284 -16.36 11.05 17.99
N ALA A 285 -17.24 11.92 17.44
CA ALA A 285 -18.33 12.55 18.19
C ALA A 285 -19.34 11.53 18.75
N GLY A 286 -19.50 10.38 18.08
CA GLY A 286 -20.30 9.25 18.59
C GLY A 286 -19.72 8.60 19.84
N GLY A 287 -18.41 8.65 20.02
CA GLY A 287 -17.68 8.16 21.19
C GLY A 287 -17.75 6.63 21.41
N ASP A 288 -18.18 5.87 20.41
CA ASP A 288 -18.33 4.41 20.49
C ASP A 288 -17.22 3.69 19.73
N ALA A 289 -16.30 3.08 20.46
CA ALA A 289 -15.19 2.32 19.92
C ALA A 289 -15.63 1.15 19.01
N SER A 290 -16.83 0.58 19.22
CA SER A 290 -17.37 -0.46 18.35
C SER A 290 -17.71 0.07 16.96
N THR A 291 -18.21 1.31 16.86
CA THR A 291 -18.45 1.98 15.58
C THR A 291 -17.13 2.19 14.83
N ALA A 292 -16.06 2.60 15.52
CA ALA A 292 -14.74 2.75 14.89
C ALA A 292 -14.19 1.40 14.38
N TYR A 293 -14.39 0.31 15.14
CA TYR A 293 -14.03 -1.03 14.67
C TYR A 293 -14.83 -1.43 13.41
N GLU A 294 -16.15 -1.24 13.43
CA GLU A 294 -17.04 -1.54 12.29
C GLU A 294 -16.69 -0.67 11.06
N THR A 295 -16.29 0.58 11.27
CA THR A 295 -15.74 1.45 10.22
C THR A 295 -14.52 0.83 9.56
N GLY A 296 -13.54 0.39 10.36
CA GLY A 296 -12.35 -0.31 9.86
C GLY A 296 -12.68 -1.59 9.10
N VAL A 297 -13.61 -2.42 9.62
CA VAL A 297 -14.09 -3.63 8.94
C VAL A 297 -14.77 -3.30 7.61
N THR A 298 -15.61 -2.25 7.59
CA THR A 298 -16.35 -1.85 6.39
C THR A 298 -15.39 -1.42 5.28
N ILE A 299 -14.50 -0.46 5.59
CA ILE A 299 -13.49 0.03 4.63
C ILE A 299 -12.60 -1.13 4.17
N GLY A 300 -11.99 -1.86 5.10
CA GLY A 300 -11.10 -2.96 4.78
C GLY A 300 -11.76 -4.06 3.95
N SER A 301 -13.04 -4.36 4.19
CA SER A 301 -13.77 -5.40 3.44
C SER A 301 -13.93 -5.06 1.96
N TYR A 302 -14.35 -3.84 1.62
CA TYR A 302 -14.48 -3.50 0.21
C TYR A 302 -13.12 -3.27 -0.46
N LEU A 303 -12.10 -2.75 0.25
CA LEU A 303 -10.74 -2.62 -0.27
C LEU A 303 -10.15 -4.00 -0.59
N SER A 304 -10.24 -4.95 0.33
CA SER A 304 -9.79 -6.33 0.13
C SER A 304 -10.52 -7.00 -1.06
N ALA A 305 -11.85 -6.79 -1.19
CA ALA A 305 -12.64 -7.33 -2.29
C ALA A 305 -12.27 -6.73 -3.67
N LEU A 306 -11.73 -5.51 -3.72
CA LEU A 306 -11.20 -4.86 -4.92
C LEU A 306 -9.77 -5.31 -5.25
N GLY A 307 -9.01 -5.80 -4.26
CA GLY A 307 -7.64 -6.25 -4.43
C GLY A 307 -6.58 -5.37 -3.78
N PHE A 308 -6.96 -4.33 -3.03
CA PHE A 308 -6.04 -3.54 -2.20
C PHE A 308 -5.60 -4.34 -0.96
N ASN A 309 -4.37 -4.13 -0.52
CA ASN A 309 -3.80 -4.77 0.67
C ASN A 309 -3.13 -3.79 1.65
N LEU A 310 -3.13 -2.49 1.34
CA LEU A 310 -2.64 -1.42 2.19
C LEU A 310 -3.56 -0.20 2.08
N ASN A 311 -3.95 0.36 3.22
CA ASN A 311 -4.69 1.61 3.30
C ASN A 311 -3.93 2.61 4.17
N PHE A 312 -3.69 3.82 3.65
CA PHE A 312 -3.09 4.91 4.42
C PHE A 312 -4.15 5.58 5.32
N ALA A 313 -4.66 4.81 6.25
CA ALA A 313 -5.62 5.18 7.30
C ALA A 313 -5.45 4.25 8.52
N PRO A 314 -5.86 4.68 9.72
CA PRO A 314 -6.58 5.91 10.05
C PRO A 314 -5.67 7.11 10.32
N VAL A 315 -6.28 8.32 10.27
CA VAL A 315 -5.67 9.55 10.81
C VAL A 315 -5.68 9.46 12.33
N ALA A 316 -4.49 9.49 12.95
CA ALA A 316 -4.30 9.40 14.41
C ALA A 316 -4.00 10.76 15.06
N ASP A 317 -4.02 11.83 14.26
CA ASP A 317 -3.77 13.19 14.71
C ASP A 317 -4.85 13.67 15.68
N VAL A 318 -4.45 14.49 16.68
CA VAL A 318 -5.35 15.14 17.64
C VAL A 318 -5.60 16.57 17.17
N ALA A 319 -6.83 16.91 16.83
CA ALA A 319 -7.19 18.26 16.38
C ALA A 319 -6.89 19.31 17.46
N ALA A 320 -6.37 20.48 17.05
CA ALA A 320 -6.10 21.59 17.93
C ALA A 320 -7.33 22.50 18.13
N SER A 321 -8.34 22.39 17.28
CA SER A 321 -9.57 23.20 17.27
C SER A 321 -10.79 22.38 16.89
N GLU A 322 -11.99 22.89 17.20
CA GLU A 322 -13.27 22.20 16.93
C GLU A 322 -13.55 22.00 15.43
N ASP A 323 -13.01 22.84 14.57
CA ASP A 323 -13.11 22.73 13.10
C ASP A 323 -12.05 21.77 12.50
N GLY A 324 -11.19 21.18 13.34
CA GLY A 324 -10.13 20.26 12.91
C GLY A 324 -8.89 20.90 12.31
N GLY A 325 -8.84 22.24 12.17
CA GLY A 325 -7.73 22.98 11.59
C GLY A 325 -7.43 22.52 10.14
N VAL A 326 -6.16 22.33 9.79
CA VAL A 326 -5.73 21.88 8.45
C VAL A 326 -6.23 20.49 8.06
N LEU A 327 -6.62 19.68 9.03
CA LEU A 327 -7.13 18.31 8.80
C LEU A 327 -8.66 18.26 8.68
N GLY A 328 -9.38 19.31 9.14
CA GLY A 328 -10.83 19.35 9.09
C GLY A 328 -11.48 18.12 9.77
N ASN A 329 -12.45 17.52 9.10
CA ASN A 329 -13.21 16.38 9.60
C ASN A 329 -12.46 15.03 9.57
N ARG A 330 -11.20 15.00 9.17
CA ARG A 330 -10.40 13.76 9.06
C ARG A 330 -9.97 13.21 10.41
N THR A 331 -9.96 14.02 11.49
CA THR A 331 -9.57 13.61 12.84
C THR A 331 -10.77 13.16 13.66
N PHE A 332 -10.56 12.30 14.67
CA PHE A 332 -11.62 11.88 15.61
C PHE A 332 -11.99 12.96 16.64
N GLY A 333 -11.24 14.07 16.70
CA GLY A 333 -11.51 15.21 17.58
C GLY A 333 -10.29 15.70 18.36
N MET A 334 -10.57 16.43 19.46
CA MET A 334 -9.56 17.14 20.26
C MET A 334 -9.10 16.36 21.51
N ASP A 335 -9.78 15.29 21.87
CA ASP A 335 -9.42 14.46 23.02
C ASP A 335 -8.48 13.33 22.58
N ALA A 336 -7.24 13.38 23.05
CA ALA A 336 -6.20 12.43 22.68
C ALA A 336 -6.56 10.96 23.05
N ASN A 337 -7.28 10.74 24.16
CA ASN A 337 -7.69 9.39 24.54
C ASN A 337 -8.82 8.88 23.66
N LEU A 338 -9.77 9.74 23.30
CA LEU A 338 -10.82 9.41 22.33
C LEU A 338 -10.19 9.06 20.98
N CYS A 339 -9.28 9.91 20.45
CA CYS A 339 -8.56 9.65 19.19
C CYS A 339 -7.81 8.31 19.27
N ALA A 340 -7.17 8.01 20.41
CA ALA A 340 -6.47 6.75 20.62
C ALA A 340 -7.40 5.54 20.58
N ASP A 341 -8.54 5.61 21.26
CA ASP A 341 -9.52 4.53 21.26
C ASP A 341 -10.10 4.33 19.86
N MET A 342 -10.47 5.40 19.16
CA MET A 342 -11.04 5.32 17.81
C MET A 342 -10.00 4.77 16.81
N ALA A 343 -8.81 5.38 16.71
CA ALA A 343 -7.78 4.98 15.77
C ALA A 343 -7.36 3.51 15.98
N SER A 344 -7.14 3.07 17.22
CA SER A 344 -6.78 1.68 17.51
C SER A 344 -7.86 0.67 17.11
N ASN A 345 -9.14 1.03 17.23
CA ASN A 345 -10.23 0.17 16.81
C ASN A 345 -10.40 0.13 15.29
N VAL A 346 -10.19 1.24 14.58
CA VAL A 346 -10.12 1.22 13.09
C VAL A 346 -8.98 0.33 12.60
N VAL A 347 -7.78 0.42 13.21
CA VAL A 347 -6.66 -0.48 12.91
C VAL A 347 -7.06 -1.95 13.07
N ASN A 348 -7.62 -2.31 14.22
CA ASN A 348 -8.06 -3.68 14.49
C ASN A 348 -9.11 -4.16 13.49
N GLY A 349 -10.11 -3.33 13.18
CA GLY A 349 -11.17 -3.64 12.22
C GLY A 349 -10.61 -3.84 10.81
N MET A 350 -9.79 -2.92 10.33
CA MET A 350 -9.21 -2.95 8.98
C MET A 350 -8.28 -4.17 8.80
N GLN A 351 -7.34 -4.38 9.73
CA GLN A 351 -6.40 -5.49 9.64
C GLN A 351 -7.06 -6.86 9.78
N SER A 352 -8.25 -6.94 10.43
CA SER A 352 -9.04 -8.18 10.47
C SER A 352 -9.54 -8.63 9.09
N THR A 353 -9.57 -7.76 8.09
CA THR A 353 -9.97 -8.04 6.70
C THR A 353 -8.81 -8.39 5.77
N GLY A 354 -7.58 -8.41 6.29
CA GLY A 354 -6.36 -8.65 5.51
C GLY A 354 -5.74 -7.40 4.88
N VAL A 355 -6.32 -6.19 5.08
CA VAL A 355 -5.76 -4.91 4.61
C VAL A 355 -4.93 -4.29 5.72
N SER A 356 -3.67 -3.97 5.44
CA SER A 356 -2.77 -3.28 6.37
C SER A 356 -3.24 -1.86 6.63
N ALA A 357 -3.23 -1.44 7.90
CA ALA A 357 -3.55 -0.08 8.34
C ALA A 357 -2.28 0.74 8.56
N CYS A 358 -2.36 2.05 8.30
CA CYS A 358 -1.28 3.00 8.47
C CYS A 358 -1.72 4.18 9.34
N LEU A 359 -1.17 4.28 10.55
CA LEU A 359 -1.40 5.44 11.42
C LEU A 359 -0.69 6.68 10.86
N LYS A 360 -1.39 7.80 10.75
CA LYS A 360 -0.84 9.04 10.18
C LYS A 360 -1.37 10.29 10.90
N HIS A 361 -0.62 11.35 10.98
CA HIS A 361 0.72 11.66 10.43
C HIS A 361 1.70 11.91 11.60
N PHE A 362 2.52 10.93 11.93
CA PHE A 362 3.46 11.04 13.06
C PHE A 362 4.47 12.19 12.81
N PRO A 363 4.86 13.00 13.82
CA PRO A 363 4.57 12.90 15.25
C PRO A 363 3.27 13.57 15.71
N GLY A 364 2.43 14.04 14.81
CA GLY A 364 1.16 14.72 15.05
C GLY A 364 1.05 16.01 14.24
N LEU A 365 0.17 16.03 13.22
CA LEU A 365 -0.07 17.16 12.32
C LEU A 365 -1.19 18.09 12.82
N GLY A 366 -2.03 17.61 13.76
CA GLY A 366 -3.29 18.27 14.11
C GLY A 366 -3.17 19.65 14.75
N SER A 367 -1.97 20.09 15.16
CA SER A 367 -1.71 21.44 15.66
C SER A 367 -1.00 22.35 14.64
N ALA A 368 -0.80 21.89 13.42
CA ALA A 368 -0.25 22.70 12.34
C ALA A 368 -1.19 23.87 12.00
N GLN A 369 -0.62 25.03 11.68
CA GLN A 369 -1.37 26.21 11.28
C GLN A 369 -1.48 26.33 9.75
N GLU A 370 -0.61 25.65 9.04
CA GLU A 370 -0.48 25.66 7.59
C GLU A 370 -0.39 24.20 7.08
N ASP A 371 -0.76 23.98 5.82
CA ASP A 371 -0.70 22.67 5.19
C ASP A 371 0.73 22.38 4.70
N THR A 372 1.25 21.18 4.96
CA THR A 372 2.55 20.73 4.48
C THR A 372 2.63 20.60 2.95
N HIS A 373 1.49 20.64 2.25
CA HIS A 373 1.46 20.74 0.79
C HIS A 373 1.88 22.13 0.28
N ASP A 374 1.72 23.17 1.09
CA ASP A 374 1.98 24.56 0.70
C ASP A 374 3.39 25.04 1.10
N GLY A 375 4.18 24.23 1.80
CA GLY A 375 5.54 24.55 2.20
C GLY A 375 5.96 23.99 3.55
N ARG A 376 6.99 24.57 4.15
CA ARG A 376 7.52 24.12 5.44
C ARG A 376 6.59 24.54 6.58
N VAL A 377 6.19 23.58 7.38
CA VAL A 377 5.31 23.77 8.54
C VAL A 377 6.06 23.44 9.84
N GLU A 378 5.97 24.35 10.83
CA GLU A 378 6.59 24.18 12.15
C GLU A 378 5.52 24.00 13.24
N ILE A 379 5.73 23.01 14.10
CA ILE A 379 4.92 22.80 15.29
C ILE A 379 5.68 23.27 16.53
N SER A 380 5.12 24.29 17.21
CA SER A 380 5.74 24.95 18.36
C SER A 380 5.48 24.27 19.72
N LYS A 381 4.85 23.09 19.73
CA LYS A 381 4.64 22.31 20.98
C LYS A 381 5.97 21.86 21.60
N THR A 382 6.02 21.85 22.93
CA THR A 382 7.12 21.21 23.65
C THR A 382 7.05 19.68 23.52
N ALA A 383 8.16 19.00 23.73
CA ALA A 383 8.19 17.54 23.73
C ALA A 383 7.28 16.90 24.79
N GLU A 384 7.09 17.58 25.94
CA GLU A 384 6.17 17.15 26.99
C GLU A 384 4.72 17.26 26.57
N GLU A 385 4.33 18.35 25.90
CA GLU A 385 2.99 18.55 25.36
C GLU A 385 2.67 17.52 24.29
N MET A 386 3.61 17.20 23.38
CA MET A 386 3.42 16.17 22.37
C MET A 386 3.22 14.78 22.99
N ARG A 387 4.01 14.43 24.04
CA ARG A 387 3.82 13.18 24.77
C ARG A 387 2.51 13.09 25.51
N ALA A 388 2.01 14.25 26.00
CA ALA A 388 0.75 14.31 26.75
C ALA A 388 -0.51 14.32 25.86
N SER A 389 -0.35 14.49 24.55
CA SER A 389 -1.44 14.60 23.58
C SER A 389 -1.17 13.78 22.33
N ASP A 390 -0.31 14.29 21.44
CA ASP A 390 -0.16 13.83 20.06
C ASP A 390 0.35 12.38 19.95
N PHE A 391 1.22 11.93 20.89
CA PHE A 391 1.76 10.56 20.86
C PHE A 391 0.78 9.50 21.38
N ILE A 392 -0.24 9.89 22.13
CA ILE A 392 -1.16 8.94 22.76
C ILE A 392 -1.91 8.07 21.73
N PRO A 393 -2.50 8.63 20.64
CA PRO A 393 -3.16 7.82 19.62
C PRO A 393 -2.19 6.89 18.88
N PHE A 394 -0.97 7.36 18.56
CA PHE A 394 0.04 6.53 17.92
C PHE A 394 0.46 5.37 18.82
N GLN A 395 0.76 5.64 20.09
CA GLN A 395 1.12 4.58 21.03
C GLN A 395 0.03 3.52 21.14
N LYS A 396 -1.23 3.94 21.24
CA LYS A 396 -2.38 3.03 21.32
C LYS A 396 -2.58 2.21 20.06
N GLY A 397 -2.43 2.83 18.88
CA GLY A 397 -2.51 2.13 17.61
C GLY A 397 -1.33 1.17 17.40
N ILE A 398 -0.13 1.50 17.88
CA ILE A 398 1.04 0.61 17.90
C ILE A 398 0.77 -0.61 18.81
N GLU A 399 0.22 -0.39 19.99
CA GLU A 399 -0.19 -1.47 20.92
C GLU A 399 -1.28 -2.37 20.31
N ALA A 400 -2.15 -1.82 19.45
CA ALA A 400 -3.15 -2.56 18.68
C ALA A 400 -2.55 -3.34 17.50
N GLY A 401 -1.25 -3.18 17.22
CA GLY A 401 -0.54 -3.91 16.17
C GLY A 401 -0.64 -3.29 14.79
N ALA A 402 -0.68 -1.96 14.69
CA ALA A 402 -0.65 -1.28 13.39
C ALA A 402 0.56 -1.73 12.57
N ASP A 403 0.33 -2.08 11.31
CA ASP A 403 1.36 -2.54 10.38
C ASP A 403 2.29 -1.39 9.95
N PHE A 404 1.73 -0.18 9.75
CA PHE A 404 2.45 1.00 9.26
C PHE A 404 2.25 2.21 10.16
N VAL A 405 3.27 3.07 10.18
CA VAL A 405 3.19 4.46 10.65
C VAL A 405 3.77 5.37 9.57
N MET A 406 2.98 6.35 9.13
CA MET A 406 3.42 7.39 8.19
C MET A 406 3.93 8.60 8.98
N VAL A 407 5.14 9.06 8.60
CA VAL A 407 5.81 10.21 9.24
C VAL A 407 5.67 11.43 8.36
N SER A 408 5.06 12.49 8.90
CA SER A 408 4.81 13.76 8.21
C SER A 408 6.08 14.58 7.97
N HIS A 409 5.94 15.65 7.19
CA HIS A 409 7.01 16.59 6.90
C HIS A 409 7.07 17.82 7.83
N VAL A 410 6.28 17.81 8.93
CA VAL A 410 6.36 18.91 9.90
C VAL A 410 7.73 18.95 10.57
N THR A 411 8.20 20.17 10.84
CA THR A 411 9.37 20.42 11.66
C THR A 411 8.93 20.64 13.11
N VAL A 412 9.55 19.95 14.07
CA VAL A 412 9.25 20.11 15.50
C VAL A 412 10.56 20.39 16.24
N PRO A 413 10.93 21.67 16.45
CA PRO A 413 12.23 22.05 17.06
C PRO A 413 12.44 21.47 18.45
N ALA A 414 11.36 21.17 19.18
CA ALA A 414 11.44 20.53 20.50
C ALA A 414 11.84 19.05 20.44
N LEU A 415 11.67 18.38 19.29
CA LEU A 415 12.03 16.98 19.07
C LEU A 415 13.33 16.83 18.27
N ASP A 416 13.59 17.76 17.35
CA ASP A 416 14.80 17.79 16.50
C ASP A 416 15.39 19.20 16.47
N THR A 417 16.56 19.35 17.08
CA THR A 417 17.29 20.64 17.15
C THR A 417 18.02 20.99 15.85
N GLU A 418 18.10 20.06 14.88
CA GLU A 418 18.69 20.31 13.56
C GLU A 418 17.69 20.95 12.60
N GLY A 419 16.40 20.99 12.99
CA GLY A 419 15.33 21.59 12.22
C GLY A 419 14.99 20.82 10.94
N LEU A 420 15.21 19.50 10.94
CA LEU A 420 14.82 18.63 9.82
C LEU A 420 13.30 18.39 9.83
N PRO A 421 12.67 18.18 8.66
CA PRO A 421 11.35 17.58 8.59
C PRO A 421 11.33 16.24 9.33
N SER A 422 10.24 15.93 10.04
CA SER A 422 10.14 14.72 10.86
C SER A 422 10.41 13.44 10.08
N SER A 423 9.99 13.37 8.82
CA SER A 423 10.25 12.23 7.90
C SER A 423 11.74 12.04 7.54
N LEU A 424 12.57 13.07 7.74
CA LEU A 424 14.02 13.05 7.48
C LEU A 424 14.84 13.12 8.78
N SER A 425 14.17 13.02 9.95
CA SER A 425 14.79 13.19 11.26
C SER A 425 14.99 11.86 11.99
N GLY A 426 16.26 11.49 12.23
CA GLY A 426 16.60 10.35 13.08
C GLY A 426 16.19 10.55 14.54
N ALA A 427 16.10 11.80 15.02
CA ALA A 427 15.58 12.10 16.34
C ALA A 427 14.09 11.72 16.47
N VAL A 428 13.29 11.96 15.42
CA VAL A 428 11.87 11.63 15.42
C VAL A 428 11.64 10.14 15.13
N ILE A 429 12.22 9.60 14.06
CA ILE A 429 11.95 8.22 13.64
C ILE A 429 12.67 7.22 14.55
N THR A 430 14.00 7.32 14.63
CA THR A 430 14.79 6.30 15.34
C THR A 430 14.66 6.43 16.84
N ASN A 431 14.79 7.66 17.41
CA ASN A 431 14.84 7.80 18.85
C ASN A 431 13.43 7.79 19.49
N ILE A 432 12.45 8.47 18.87
CA ILE A 432 11.10 8.56 19.45
C ILE A 432 10.23 7.42 18.96
N LEU A 433 9.94 7.32 17.66
CA LEU A 433 8.98 6.32 17.16
C LEU A 433 9.44 4.88 17.42
N ARG A 434 10.73 4.57 17.11
CA ARG A 434 11.30 3.24 17.36
C ARG A 434 11.68 3.04 18.82
N GLY A 435 12.42 4.01 19.41
CA GLY A 435 13.05 3.86 20.72
C GLY A 435 12.10 4.11 21.89
N GLU A 436 11.29 5.18 21.85
CA GLU A 436 10.39 5.56 22.95
C GLU A 436 9.04 4.86 22.84
N LEU A 437 8.37 4.91 21.64
CA LEU A 437 7.07 4.28 21.43
C LEU A 437 7.17 2.79 21.07
N GLY A 438 8.35 2.27 20.77
CA GLY A 438 8.60 0.83 20.56
C GLY A 438 8.02 0.28 19.24
N PHE A 439 7.79 1.13 18.21
CA PHE A 439 7.23 0.68 16.95
C PHE A 439 8.19 -0.22 16.17
N ASN A 440 7.76 -1.44 15.86
CA ASN A 440 8.55 -2.43 15.13
C ASN A 440 7.97 -2.77 13.73
N GLY A 441 6.84 -2.16 13.34
CA GLY A 441 6.27 -2.26 12.00
C GLY A 441 7.00 -1.40 10.96
N VAL A 442 6.39 -1.18 9.82
CA VAL A 442 6.97 -0.41 8.70
C VAL A 442 6.76 1.09 8.92
N VAL A 443 7.85 1.85 8.95
CA VAL A 443 7.82 3.31 8.91
C VAL A 443 7.89 3.76 7.45
N ILE A 444 6.87 4.50 7.00
CA ILE A 444 6.82 5.11 5.69
C ILE A 444 6.83 6.63 5.81
N THR A 445 7.48 7.34 4.88
CA THR A 445 7.38 8.79 4.80
C THR A 445 6.00 9.21 4.32
N ASP A 446 5.55 10.41 4.63
CA ASP A 446 4.54 11.08 3.84
C ASP A 446 5.08 11.31 2.41
N ALA A 447 4.23 11.78 1.49
CA ALA A 447 4.56 11.91 0.08
C ALA A 447 5.73 12.89 -0.14
N LEU A 448 6.88 12.37 -0.60
CA LEU A 448 8.12 13.14 -0.77
C LEU A 448 8.06 14.17 -1.92
N ASN A 449 6.99 14.19 -2.71
CA ASN A 449 6.73 15.20 -3.73
C ASN A 449 5.98 16.44 -3.18
N MET A 450 5.73 16.52 -1.87
CA MET A 450 5.12 17.69 -1.24
C MET A 450 6.11 18.87 -1.15
N SER A 451 5.61 20.11 -1.27
CA SER A 451 6.42 21.35 -1.29
C SER A 451 7.31 21.49 -0.04
N SER A 452 6.85 20.99 1.12
CA SER A 452 7.64 20.94 2.34
C SER A 452 8.98 20.16 2.22
N ILE A 453 9.11 19.32 1.20
CA ILE A 453 10.34 18.58 0.86
C ILE A 453 10.98 19.14 -0.41
N THR A 454 10.23 19.28 -1.51
CA THR A 454 10.79 19.56 -2.84
C THR A 454 11.41 20.94 -2.96
N GLU A 455 10.99 21.90 -2.15
CA GLU A 455 11.62 23.23 -2.10
C GLU A 455 13.01 23.26 -1.45
N TYR A 456 13.35 22.22 -0.65
CA TYR A 456 14.56 22.22 0.17
C TYR A 456 15.51 21.06 -0.12
N TYR A 457 15.01 19.97 -0.71
CA TYR A 457 15.78 18.73 -0.95
C TYR A 457 15.59 18.26 -2.37
N THR A 458 16.65 17.74 -2.97
CA THR A 458 16.52 16.97 -4.21
C THR A 458 15.90 15.60 -3.94
N PRO A 459 15.28 14.93 -4.93
CA PRO A 459 14.74 13.58 -4.75
C PRO A 459 15.76 12.59 -4.19
N GLU A 460 17.03 12.65 -4.64
CA GLU A 460 18.12 11.82 -4.15
C GLU A 460 18.43 12.07 -2.67
N ASP A 461 18.55 13.36 -2.29
CA ASP A 461 18.87 13.74 -0.91
C ASP A 461 17.73 13.36 0.04
N ALA A 462 16.46 13.60 -0.36
CA ALA A 462 15.29 13.25 0.44
C ALA A 462 15.21 11.75 0.69
N ALA A 463 15.40 10.92 -0.35
CA ALA A 463 15.37 9.47 -0.23
C ALA A 463 16.48 8.95 0.70
N VAL A 464 17.70 9.43 0.53
CA VAL A 464 18.85 9.01 1.33
C VAL A 464 18.70 9.43 2.79
N LEU A 465 18.28 10.68 3.05
CA LEU A 465 18.09 11.20 4.42
C LEU A 465 16.96 10.47 5.15
N ALA A 466 15.84 10.15 4.49
CA ALA A 466 14.76 9.39 5.09
C ALA A 466 15.19 7.99 5.53
N ILE A 467 15.96 7.27 4.70
CA ILE A 467 16.49 5.94 5.06
C ILE A 467 17.55 6.04 6.18
N GLU A 468 18.41 7.06 6.15
CA GLU A 468 19.35 7.35 7.25
C GLU A 468 18.64 7.68 8.57
N ALA A 469 17.50 8.38 8.50
CA ALA A 469 16.66 8.70 9.65
C ALA A 469 15.97 7.47 10.27
N GLY A 470 15.79 6.39 9.52
CA GLY A 470 15.17 5.15 10.01
C GLY A 470 13.86 4.77 9.35
N ALA A 471 13.41 5.48 8.29
CA ALA A 471 12.28 5.08 7.49
C ALA A 471 12.55 3.78 6.74
N ASP A 472 11.55 2.94 6.56
CA ASP A 472 11.63 1.68 5.83
C ASP A 472 11.15 1.81 4.40
N MET A 473 10.16 2.69 4.17
CA MET A 473 9.59 2.93 2.84
C MET A 473 9.49 4.41 2.53
N LEU A 474 9.59 4.72 1.25
CA LEU A 474 9.58 6.06 0.67
C LEU A 474 8.35 6.20 -0.22
N LEU A 475 7.45 7.15 0.12
CA LEU A 475 6.23 7.37 -0.62
C LEU A 475 6.42 8.48 -1.65
N MET A 476 6.12 8.19 -2.92
CA MET A 476 5.96 9.16 -4.00
C MET A 476 7.05 10.25 -4.05
N PRO A 477 8.33 9.93 -4.27
CA PRO A 477 9.33 10.96 -4.53
C PRO A 477 8.94 11.76 -5.78
N GLU A 478 9.34 13.03 -5.86
CA GLU A 478 9.04 13.92 -7.00
C GLU A 478 9.56 13.35 -8.33
N ASP A 479 10.76 12.78 -8.30
CA ASP A 479 11.37 12.02 -9.39
C ASP A 479 11.81 10.66 -8.83
N PHE A 480 11.06 9.61 -9.21
CA PHE A 480 11.32 8.26 -8.73
C PHE A 480 12.69 7.73 -9.19
N GLU A 481 13.06 7.95 -10.46
CA GLU A 481 14.33 7.45 -10.99
C GLU A 481 15.52 8.14 -10.32
N ALA A 482 15.45 9.45 -10.11
CA ALA A 482 16.47 10.20 -9.39
C ALA A 482 16.61 9.74 -7.94
N ALA A 483 15.49 9.59 -7.21
CA ALA A 483 15.48 9.11 -5.83
C ALA A 483 16.05 7.69 -5.70
N TYR A 484 15.63 6.78 -6.58
CA TYR A 484 16.13 5.40 -6.65
C TYR A 484 17.64 5.37 -6.93
N ASN A 485 18.10 6.10 -7.95
CA ASN A 485 19.52 6.12 -8.31
C ASN A 485 20.38 6.75 -7.21
N GLY A 486 19.89 7.81 -6.54
CA GLY A 486 20.56 8.42 -5.41
C GLY A 486 20.71 7.46 -4.22
N LEU A 487 19.63 6.73 -3.89
CA LEU A 487 19.67 5.75 -2.81
C LEU A 487 20.57 4.57 -3.15
N LEU A 488 20.51 4.04 -4.39
CA LEU A 488 21.37 2.95 -4.85
C LEU A 488 22.86 3.36 -4.81
N ALA A 489 23.17 4.56 -5.27
CA ALA A 489 24.53 5.10 -5.20
C ALA A 489 25.02 5.22 -3.73
N ALA A 490 24.17 5.69 -2.82
CA ALA A 490 24.50 5.79 -1.40
C ALA A 490 24.82 4.42 -0.77
N VAL A 491 24.13 3.35 -1.21
CA VAL A 491 24.43 1.98 -0.78
C VAL A 491 25.74 1.49 -1.40
N GLN A 492 25.95 1.67 -2.70
CA GLN A 492 27.17 1.26 -3.39
C GLN A 492 28.43 1.97 -2.87
N GLU A 493 28.30 3.22 -2.43
CA GLU A 493 29.37 4.01 -1.82
C GLU A 493 29.58 3.70 -0.33
N GLY A 494 28.72 2.86 0.27
CA GLY A 494 28.79 2.47 1.67
C GLY A 494 28.36 3.58 2.65
N ARG A 495 27.63 4.60 2.19
CA ARG A 495 26.96 5.61 3.03
C ARG A 495 25.80 5.00 3.81
N ILE A 496 25.04 4.14 3.15
CA ILE A 496 24.00 3.28 3.74
C ILE A 496 24.47 1.84 3.57
N SER A 497 24.44 1.05 4.65
CA SER A 497 24.85 -0.35 4.55
C SER A 497 23.74 -1.23 3.95
N GLU A 498 24.10 -2.34 3.32
CA GLU A 498 23.12 -3.32 2.81
C GLU A 498 22.30 -3.90 3.96
N GLU A 499 22.90 -4.09 5.14
CA GLU A 499 22.19 -4.55 6.34
C GLU A 499 21.06 -3.59 6.74
N ARG A 500 21.26 -2.25 6.59
CA ARG A 500 20.20 -1.27 6.85
C ARG A 500 19.02 -1.43 5.88
N ILE A 501 19.30 -1.72 4.61
CA ILE A 501 18.26 -2.03 3.61
C ILE A 501 17.56 -3.34 3.97
N ASP A 502 18.31 -4.37 4.34
CA ASP A 502 17.77 -5.67 4.75
C ASP A 502 16.89 -5.57 6.00
N GLU A 503 17.21 -4.70 6.96
CA GLU A 503 16.38 -4.43 8.13
C GLU A 503 15.00 -3.87 7.74
N SER A 504 14.95 -2.94 6.77
CA SER A 504 13.69 -2.42 6.23
C SER A 504 12.90 -3.50 5.52
N LEU A 505 13.55 -4.25 4.63
CA LEU A 505 12.91 -5.35 3.89
C LEU A 505 12.38 -6.43 4.82
N LYS A 506 13.05 -6.73 5.94
CA LYS A 506 12.54 -7.68 6.93
C LYS A 506 11.19 -7.24 7.49
N ARG A 507 11.03 -5.96 7.87
CA ARG A 507 9.74 -5.43 8.36
C ARG A 507 8.68 -5.49 7.26
N ILE A 508 9.01 -5.06 6.04
CA ILE A 508 8.14 -5.10 4.86
C ILE A 508 7.67 -6.53 4.56
N TYR A 509 8.61 -7.48 4.53
CA TYR A 509 8.30 -8.87 4.16
C TYR A 509 7.59 -9.65 5.28
N ARG A 510 7.74 -9.28 6.55
CA ARG A 510 6.93 -9.84 7.64
C ARG A 510 5.44 -9.56 7.41
N ILE A 511 5.08 -8.40 6.89
CA ILE A 511 3.70 -8.07 6.51
C ILE A 511 3.30 -8.82 5.24
N LYS A 512 4.11 -8.74 4.18
CA LYS A 512 3.81 -9.35 2.88
C LYS A 512 3.71 -10.88 2.90
N ARG A 513 4.32 -11.54 3.88
CA ARG A 513 4.42 -13.00 4.01
C ARG A 513 3.70 -13.58 5.24
N ARG A 514 2.99 -12.74 6.02
CA ARG A 514 2.33 -13.18 7.27
C ARG A 514 1.34 -14.34 7.07
N ASP A 515 0.73 -14.44 5.89
CA ASP A 515 -0.25 -15.48 5.56
C ASP A 515 0.39 -16.77 4.97
N ASP A 516 1.72 -16.78 4.75
CA ASP A 516 2.44 -17.95 4.22
C ASP A 516 2.77 -18.99 5.30
N VAL A 517 2.55 -18.69 6.58
CA VAL A 517 2.77 -19.62 7.71
C VAL A 517 1.49 -20.38 8.08
N GLN A 518 1.62 -21.70 8.32
CA GLN A 518 0.49 -22.61 8.60
C GLN A 518 0.25 -22.83 10.10
#